data_d0d13ad01a70bff2c1de95b37e5ed84f
#
_entry.id   d0d13ad01a70bff2c1de95b37e5ed84f
#
_cell.length_a   1.000
_cell.length_b   1.000
_cell.length_c   1.000
_cell.angle_alpha   90.00
_cell.angle_beta   90.00
_cell.angle_gamma   90.00
#
_symmetry.space_group_name_H-M   'P 1'
#
loop_
_entity.id
_entity.type
_entity.pdbx_description
1 polymer ?
#
loop_
_entity_poly.entity_id
_entity_poly.type
_entity_poly.pdbx_seq_one_letter_code
_entity_poly.pdbx_strand_id
1 'polypeptide(L)'
;NIIDKLNHKESLAVDTVKGIKTVAVNEKDSTNRYFEAYSHVRIFSDSLQSVCDSLFYSFKDSIFRLYKDPVVWANNSQITGDTILLFTKNKKADKVEAFENSFLVNRVENDVYNQIKSSRMDGWFIDGSIDSVRAKSYAECIYYIQDEDSAYTGINQSQCDIIDIYFEDKQLD
;
A
#
# COMPACT_ATOMS: atom_id res chain seq x y z
N ASN A 1 0.05 -18.70 -19.64
CA ASN A 1 0.55 -17.79 -18.61
C ASN A 1 1.17 -16.58 -19.31
N ILE A 2 0.44 -15.43 -19.31
CA ILE A 2 0.84 -14.23 -20.08
C ILE A 2 2.04 -13.54 -19.40
N ILE A 3 2.23 -13.78 -18.11
CA ILE A 3 3.31 -13.19 -17.30
C ILE A 3 4.67 -13.85 -17.57
N ASP A 4 4.70 -15.14 -17.94
CA ASP A 4 5.95 -15.86 -18.26
C ASP A 4 6.62 -15.37 -19.56
N LYS A 5 5.89 -14.63 -20.40
CA LYS A 5 6.43 -14.02 -21.63
C LYS A 5 7.06 -12.63 -21.45
N LEU A 6 6.95 -12.03 -20.25
CA LEU A 6 7.37 -10.65 -19.95
C LEU A 6 8.67 -10.52 -19.17
N ASN A 7 9.51 -11.52 -19.16
CA ASN A 7 10.86 -11.60 -18.55
C ASN A 7 10.95 -12.20 -17.14
N HIS A 8 11.68 -13.31 -17.10
CA HIS A 8 12.31 -13.88 -15.92
C HIS A 8 13.13 -12.85 -15.15
N LYS A 9 12.55 -12.29 -14.10
CA LYS A 9 13.23 -11.79 -12.87
C LYS A 9 12.17 -11.17 -11.97
N GLU A 10 12.16 -11.59 -10.71
CA GLU A 10 11.36 -11.13 -9.56
C GLU A 10 10.55 -9.85 -9.78
N SER A 11 9.24 -9.98 -10.01
CA SER A 11 8.33 -8.88 -10.32
C SER A 11 7.04 -9.05 -9.52
N LEU A 12 6.44 -7.93 -9.16
CA LEU A 12 5.05 -7.88 -8.71
C LEU A 12 4.18 -8.69 -9.68
N ALA A 13 3.57 -9.77 -9.20
CA ALA A 13 2.65 -10.58 -9.99
C ALA A 13 1.22 -10.06 -9.77
N VAL A 14 0.50 -9.86 -10.87
CA VAL A 14 -0.92 -9.50 -10.83
C VAL A 14 -1.71 -10.72 -11.26
N ASP A 15 -2.55 -11.26 -10.38
CA ASP A 15 -3.46 -12.35 -10.70
C ASP A 15 -4.90 -11.83 -10.77
N THR A 16 -5.60 -12.17 -11.85
CA THR A 16 -6.97 -11.72 -12.09
C THR A 16 -7.90 -12.89 -12.36
N VAL A 17 -8.96 -13.00 -11.60
CA VAL A 17 -10.04 -13.93 -11.85
C VAL A 17 -11.06 -13.28 -12.81
N LYS A 18 -10.84 -13.42 -14.11
CA LYS A 18 -11.67 -12.97 -15.25
C LYS A 18 -11.63 -11.47 -15.58
N GLY A 19 -11.01 -11.11 -16.69
CA GLY A 19 -11.19 -9.84 -17.38
C GLY A 19 -9.94 -9.01 -17.67
N ILE A 20 -8.83 -9.64 -18.10
CA ILE A 20 -7.68 -8.89 -18.62
C ILE A 20 -8.01 -8.43 -20.04
N LYS A 21 -8.10 -7.12 -20.24
CA LYS A 21 -7.96 -6.53 -21.59
C LYS A 21 -6.54 -5.97 -21.70
N THR A 22 -5.66 -6.73 -22.31
CA THR A 22 -4.39 -6.19 -22.84
C THR A 22 -4.69 -5.38 -24.08
N VAL A 23 -4.50 -4.08 -24.03
CA VAL A 23 -4.54 -3.24 -25.23
C VAL A 23 -3.20 -3.36 -25.95
N ALA A 24 -3.26 -3.72 -27.23
CA ALA A 24 -2.10 -3.90 -28.08
C ALA A 24 -1.29 -2.60 -28.19
N VAL A 25 -0.02 -2.72 -27.91
CA VAL A 25 0.96 -1.63 -27.98
C VAL A 25 1.44 -1.47 -29.40
N ASN A 26 1.54 -0.24 -29.88
CA ASN A 26 2.23 0.10 -31.10
C ASN A 26 3.75 -0.13 -30.86
N GLU A 27 4.35 -1.09 -31.52
CA GLU A 27 5.72 -1.60 -31.26
C GLU A 27 6.85 -0.54 -31.40
N LYS A 28 6.54 0.68 -31.81
CA LYS A 28 7.53 1.74 -32.04
C LYS A 28 7.81 2.64 -30.85
N ASP A 29 7.02 2.59 -29.77
CA ASP A 29 7.22 3.44 -28.60
C ASP A 29 7.13 2.62 -27.31
N SER A 30 8.25 2.05 -26.90
CA SER A 30 8.34 1.22 -25.69
C SER A 30 8.11 2.01 -24.38
N THR A 31 8.03 3.34 -24.45
CA THR A 31 7.87 4.23 -23.30
C THR A 31 6.42 4.46 -22.88
N ASN A 32 5.45 4.18 -23.77
CA ASN A 32 4.02 4.41 -23.50
C ASN A 32 3.23 3.12 -23.23
N ARG A 33 3.87 2.09 -22.72
CA ARG A 33 3.17 0.85 -22.35
C ARG A 33 2.42 1.05 -21.03
N TYR A 34 1.21 0.51 -21.00
CA TYR A 34 0.40 0.47 -19.77
C TYR A 34 -0.33 -0.88 -19.66
N PHE A 35 -0.82 -1.15 -18.49
CA PHE A 35 -1.59 -2.34 -18.16
C PHE A 35 -2.84 -1.93 -17.39
N GLU A 36 -3.97 -2.53 -17.73
CA GLU A 36 -5.25 -2.36 -17.05
C GLU A 36 -5.82 -3.71 -16.65
N ALA A 37 -6.40 -3.77 -15.46
CA ALA A 37 -7.12 -4.94 -14.97
C ALA A 37 -8.42 -4.53 -14.29
N TYR A 38 -9.45 -5.35 -14.43
CA TYR A 38 -10.78 -5.06 -13.91
C TYR A 38 -11.38 -6.29 -13.23
N SER A 39 -12.23 -6.04 -12.26
CA SER A 39 -13.00 -7.01 -11.51
C SER A 39 -12.16 -7.94 -10.64
N HIS A 40 -12.11 -7.64 -9.34
CA HIS A 40 -11.43 -8.43 -8.32
C HIS A 40 -9.92 -8.60 -8.57
N VAL A 41 -9.25 -7.50 -8.85
CA VAL A 41 -7.79 -7.48 -9.07
C VAL A 41 -7.04 -7.80 -7.79
N ARG A 42 -6.02 -8.64 -7.89
CA ARG A 42 -5.11 -8.99 -6.80
C ARG A 42 -3.67 -8.79 -7.23
N ILE A 43 -2.88 -8.18 -6.35
CA ILE A 43 -1.45 -7.95 -6.53
C ILE A 43 -0.72 -8.69 -5.42
N PHE A 44 0.32 -9.44 -5.79
CA PHE A 44 1.16 -10.15 -4.84
C PHE A 44 2.63 -9.85 -5.09
N SER A 45 3.35 -9.59 -4.02
CA SER A 45 4.80 -9.60 -3.96
C SER A 45 5.24 -10.12 -2.60
N ASP A 46 6.53 -10.33 -2.40
CA ASP A 46 7.08 -10.84 -1.14
C ASP A 46 6.80 -9.89 0.04
N SER A 47 6.77 -8.58 -0.21
CA SER A 47 6.65 -7.54 0.83
C SER A 47 5.30 -6.83 0.85
N LEU A 48 4.46 -7.00 -0.19
CA LEU A 48 3.21 -6.27 -0.32
C LEU A 48 2.14 -7.10 -1.02
N GLN A 49 0.92 -7.02 -0.53
CA GLN A 49 -0.27 -7.58 -1.16
C GLN A 49 -1.31 -6.47 -1.35
N SER A 50 -2.12 -6.57 -2.39
CA SER A 50 -3.21 -5.62 -2.59
C SER A 50 -4.39 -6.26 -3.31
N VAL A 51 -5.58 -5.73 -3.03
CA VAL A 51 -6.81 -6.02 -3.76
C VAL A 51 -7.49 -4.72 -4.16
N CYS A 52 -8.18 -4.71 -5.30
CA CYS A 52 -9.03 -3.61 -5.75
C CYS A 52 -10.03 -4.11 -6.80
N ASP A 53 -11.00 -3.28 -7.19
CA ASP A 53 -11.87 -3.64 -8.32
C ASP A 53 -11.18 -3.38 -9.65
N SER A 54 -10.48 -2.27 -9.79
CA SER A 54 -9.81 -1.88 -11.03
C SER A 54 -8.42 -1.30 -10.79
N LEU A 55 -7.53 -1.57 -11.72
CA LEU A 55 -6.12 -1.22 -11.69
C LEU A 55 -5.69 -0.62 -13.02
N PHE A 56 -4.93 0.46 -12.96
CA PHE A 56 -4.14 0.99 -14.06
C PHE A 56 -2.67 1.09 -13.65
N TYR A 57 -1.77 0.55 -14.47
CA TYR A 57 -0.32 0.66 -14.31
C TYR A 57 0.33 1.22 -15.57
N SER A 58 1.16 2.24 -15.42
CA SER A 58 1.95 2.79 -16.51
C SER A 58 3.43 2.46 -16.32
N PHE A 59 4.05 1.90 -17.37
CA PHE A 59 5.49 1.63 -17.38
C PHE A 59 6.32 2.91 -17.46
N LYS A 60 5.71 4.04 -17.81
CA LYS A 60 6.37 5.34 -17.89
C LYS A 60 6.70 5.93 -16.51
N ASP A 61 5.78 5.80 -15.58
CA ASP A 61 5.90 6.40 -14.24
C ASP A 61 6.03 5.35 -13.12
N SER A 62 5.83 4.07 -13.45
CA SER A 62 5.92 2.94 -12.51
C SER A 62 4.96 3.06 -11.33
N ILE A 63 3.75 3.60 -11.58
CA ILE A 63 2.71 3.80 -10.57
C ILE A 63 1.56 2.83 -10.82
N PHE A 64 1.22 2.03 -9.81
CA PHE A 64 -0.06 1.31 -9.75
C PHE A 64 -1.14 2.24 -9.20
N ARG A 65 -2.21 2.41 -9.94
CA ARG A 65 -3.39 3.18 -9.57
C ARG A 65 -4.53 2.22 -9.29
N LEU A 66 -4.90 2.13 -8.03
CA LEU A 66 -5.88 1.19 -7.53
C LEU A 66 -7.18 1.95 -7.23
N TYR A 67 -8.29 1.48 -7.76
CA TYR A 67 -9.58 2.15 -7.68
C TYR A 67 -10.65 1.24 -7.11
N LYS A 68 -11.66 1.86 -6.49
CA LYS A 68 -12.83 1.23 -5.89
C LYS A 68 -12.46 0.25 -4.77
N ASP A 69 -12.46 0.77 -3.58
CA ASP A 69 -12.20 0.07 -2.33
C ASP A 69 -10.86 -0.68 -2.31
N PRO A 70 -9.76 -0.05 -2.72
CA PRO A 70 -8.46 -0.68 -2.66
C PRO A 70 -8.02 -0.95 -1.22
N VAL A 71 -7.38 -2.10 -1.02
CA VAL A 71 -6.71 -2.46 0.22
C VAL A 71 -5.28 -2.85 -0.09
N VAL A 72 -4.34 -2.30 0.67
CA VAL A 72 -2.91 -2.64 0.59
C VAL A 72 -2.46 -3.18 1.93
N TRP A 73 -1.82 -4.35 1.93
CA TRP A 73 -1.18 -4.94 3.11
C TRP A 73 0.32 -4.94 2.94
N ALA A 74 1.01 -4.44 3.95
CA ALA A 74 2.47 -4.48 4.04
C ALA A 74 2.86 -4.80 5.49
N ASN A 75 3.58 -5.90 5.70
CA ASN A 75 3.91 -6.41 7.04
C ASN A 75 2.64 -6.53 7.93
N ASN A 76 2.67 -5.87 9.08
CA ASN A 76 1.57 -5.86 10.05
C ASN A 76 0.56 -4.73 9.81
N SER A 77 0.66 -4.02 8.69
CA SER A 77 -0.17 -2.85 8.39
C SER A 77 -1.12 -3.10 7.23
N GLN A 78 -2.30 -2.51 7.32
CA GLN A 78 -3.30 -2.44 6.26
C GLN A 78 -3.64 -0.98 5.99
N ILE A 79 -3.63 -0.58 4.73
CA ILE A 79 -4.03 0.76 4.27
C ILE A 79 -5.21 0.61 3.32
N THR A 80 -6.24 1.45 3.53
CA THR A 80 -7.42 1.56 2.67
C THR A 80 -7.67 3.02 2.29
N GLY A 81 -8.49 3.24 1.28
CA GLY A 81 -8.94 4.55 0.80
C GLY A 81 -9.86 4.37 -0.40
N ASP A 82 -10.43 5.42 -0.95
CA ASP A 82 -11.25 5.33 -2.17
C ASP A 82 -10.37 5.12 -3.42
N THR A 83 -9.16 5.67 -3.39
CA THR A 83 -8.12 5.49 -4.41
C THR A 83 -6.76 5.35 -3.73
N ILE A 84 -5.94 4.41 -4.21
CA ILE A 84 -4.56 4.25 -3.76
C ILE A 84 -3.62 4.31 -4.96
N LEU A 85 -2.57 5.14 -4.83
CA LEU A 85 -1.43 5.17 -5.74
C LEU A 85 -0.25 4.46 -5.05
N LEU A 86 0.26 3.40 -5.68
CA LEU A 86 1.44 2.68 -5.21
C LEU A 86 2.59 2.95 -6.17
N PHE A 87 3.58 3.68 -5.70
CA PHE A 87 4.80 3.99 -6.43
C PHE A 87 5.81 2.87 -6.25
N THR A 88 6.45 2.47 -7.32
CA THR A 88 7.46 1.43 -7.28
C THR A 88 8.80 1.93 -7.80
N LYS A 89 9.88 1.51 -7.14
CA LYS A 89 11.25 1.78 -7.53
C LYS A 89 12.05 0.49 -7.45
N ASN A 90 12.81 0.18 -8.48
CA ASN A 90 13.57 -1.07 -8.57
C ASN A 90 12.70 -2.33 -8.28
N LYS A 91 11.44 -2.30 -8.74
CA LYS A 91 10.44 -3.38 -8.55
C LYS A 91 9.99 -3.63 -7.11
N LYS A 92 10.34 -2.76 -6.18
CA LYS A 92 9.85 -2.77 -4.79
C LYS A 92 8.90 -1.60 -4.58
N ALA A 93 8.03 -1.70 -3.58
CA ALA A 93 7.23 -0.57 -3.13
C ALA A 93 8.17 0.51 -2.57
N ASP A 94 7.94 1.76 -2.96
CA ASP A 94 8.71 2.94 -2.54
C ASP A 94 7.83 3.90 -1.74
N LYS A 95 6.61 4.16 -2.24
CA LYS A 95 5.65 5.06 -1.61
C LYS A 95 4.23 4.61 -1.88
N VAL A 96 3.33 4.87 -0.95
CA VAL A 96 1.89 4.74 -1.13
C VAL A 96 1.20 6.08 -0.82
N GLU A 97 0.22 6.44 -1.62
CA GLU A 97 -0.68 7.57 -1.36
C GLU A 97 -2.11 7.05 -1.36
N ALA A 98 -2.83 7.22 -0.25
CA ALA A 98 -4.25 6.91 -0.15
C ALA A 98 -5.05 8.22 -0.12
N PHE A 99 -6.13 8.25 -0.88
CA PHE A 99 -6.98 9.42 -1.05
C PHE A 99 -8.40 9.08 -0.65
N GLU A 100 -9.04 10.03 0.01
CA GLU A 100 -10.40 9.99 0.52
C GLU A 100 -10.64 8.77 1.44
N ASN A 101 -11.25 9.00 2.58
CA ASN A 101 -11.54 7.95 3.56
C ASN A 101 -10.32 7.07 3.90
N SER A 102 -9.11 7.68 3.90
CA SER A 102 -7.88 6.94 4.15
C SER A 102 -7.84 6.41 5.56
N PHE A 103 -7.56 5.11 5.70
CA PHE A 103 -7.51 4.42 6.99
C PHE A 103 -6.34 3.45 7.04
N LEU A 104 -5.56 3.54 8.10
CA LEU A 104 -4.46 2.62 8.39
C LEU A 104 -4.74 1.87 9.67
N VAL A 105 -4.55 0.57 9.63
CA VAL A 105 -4.52 -0.31 10.81
C VAL A 105 -3.15 -0.95 10.89
N ASN A 106 -2.48 -0.80 12.02
CA ASN A 106 -1.21 -1.47 12.31
C ASN A 106 -1.38 -2.40 13.49
N ARG A 107 -1.12 -3.69 13.29
CA ARG A 107 -1.16 -4.68 14.36
C ARG A 107 0.13 -4.63 15.16
N VAL A 108 0.02 -4.30 16.44
CA VAL A 108 1.15 -4.27 17.39
C VAL A 108 1.38 -5.65 17.98
N GLU A 109 0.31 -6.27 18.51
CA GLU A 109 0.30 -7.62 19.07
C GLU A 109 -1.03 -8.31 18.75
N ASN A 110 -1.26 -9.50 19.32
CA ASN A 110 -2.53 -10.18 19.19
C ASN A 110 -3.66 -9.31 19.77
N ASP A 111 -4.64 -9.00 18.91
CA ASP A 111 -5.84 -8.21 19.24
C ASP A 111 -5.60 -6.73 19.62
N VAL A 112 -4.38 -6.21 19.44
CA VAL A 112 -4.05 -4.79 19.64
C VAL A 112 -3.67 -4.12 18.33
N TYR A 113 -4.40 -3.06 17.97
CA TYR A 113 -4.28 -2.39 16.70
C TYR A 113 -4.22 -0.88 16.87
N ASN A 114 -3.12 -0.27 16.44
CA ASN A 114 -3.07 1.17 16.22
C ASN A 114 -3.89 1.52 14.98
N GLN A 115 -4.63 2.61 15.06
CA GLN A 115 -5.55 3.02 14.00
C GLN A 115 -5.36 4.50 13.67
N ILE A 116 -5.34 4.81 12.40
CA ILE A 116 -5.19 6.18 11.90
C ILE A 116 -6.15 6.40 10.76
N LYS A 117 -6.89 7.49 10.83
CA LYS A 117 -7.85 7.92 9.81
C LYS A 117 -7.51 9.33 9.35
N SER A 118 -7.70 9.61 8.05
CA SER A 118 -7.53 10.96 7.50
C SER A 118 -8.18 11.06 6.11
N SER A 119 -8.26 12.27 5.55
CA SER A 119 -8.69 12.43 4.16
C SER A 119 -7.61 12.00 3.17
N ARG A 120 -6.34 12.16 3.54
CA ARG A 120 -5.19 11.74 2.73
C ARG A 120 -4.09 11.14 3.59
N MET A 121 -3.47 10.09 3.10
CA MET A 121 -2.36 9.42 3.76
C MET A 121 -1.23 9.15 2.77
N ASP A 122 -0.02 9.57 3.13
CA ASP A 122 1.19 9.29 2.38
C ASP A 122 2.07 8.35 3.23
N GLY A 123 2.46 7.20 2.69
CA GLY A 123 3.33 6.23 3.38
C GLY A 123 4.60 5.95 2.57
N TRP A 124 5.72 5.80 3.25
CA TRP A 124 7.02 5.50 2.65
C TRP A 124 7.51 4.13 3.07
N PHE A 125 8.19 3.45 2.16
CA PHE A 125 8.74 2.12 2.37
C PHE A 125 10.26 2.14 2.33
N ILE A 126 10.88 1.40 3.24
CA ILE A 126 12.30 1.09 3.23
C ILE A 126 12.43 -0.44 3.21
N ASP A 127 13.17 -0.97 2.24
CA ASP A 127 13.39 -2.41 2.04
C ASP A 127 12.14 -3.29 2.01
N GLY A 128 11.01 -2.71 1.57
CA GLY A 128 9.72 -3.40 1.45
C GLY A 128 8.86 -3.35 2.71
N SER A 129 9.33 -2.75 3.78
CA SER A 129 8.58 -2.48 5.01
C SER A 129 8.11 -1.04 5.03
N ILE A 130 6.94 -0.79 5.64
CA ILE A 130 6.48 0.58 5.87
C ILE A 130 7.36 1.21 6.96
N ASP A 131 7.96 2.35 6.63
CA ASP A 131 8.87 3.10 7.51
C ASP A 131 8.14 4.24 8.22
N SER A 132 7.40 5.01 7.46
CA SER A 132 6.70 6.17 7.99
C SER A 132 5.40 6.44 7.24
N VAL A 133 4.46 7.10 7.93
CA VAL A 133 3.17 7.52 7.38
C VAL A 133 2.86 8.93 7.83
N ARG A 134 2.40 9.76 6.89
CA ARG A 134 1.85 11.09 7.15
C ARG A 134 0.37 11.11 6.82
N ALA A 135 -0.46 11.22 7.84
CA ALA A 135 -1.89 11.46 7.72
C ALA A 135 -2.19 12.96 7.66
N LYS A 136 -3.02 13.38 6.71
CA LYS A 136 -3.31 14.80 6.44
C LYS A 136 -4.82 15.04 6.34
N SER A 137 -5.24 16.18 6.83
CA SER A 137 -6.61 16.68 6.81
C SER A 137 -7.57 15.80 7.62
N TYR A 138 -8.00 16.33 8.74
CA TYR A 138 -8.86 15.63 9.71
C TYR A 138 -8.23 14.30 10.18
N ALA A 139 -6.94 14.36 10.54
CA ALA A 139 -6.23 13.20 11.04
C ALA A 139 -6.67 12.84 12.46
N GLU A 140 -7.07 11.59 12.65
CA GLU A 140 -7.43 11.00 13.94
C GLU A 140 -6.56 9.77 14.16
N CYS A 141 -6.06 9.58 15.37
CA CYS A 141 -5.21 8.47 15.72
C CYS A 141 -5.64 7.85 17.05
N ILE A 142 -5.66 6.52 17.10
CA ILE A 142 -5.72 5.74 18.34
C ILE A 142 -4.42 4.94 18.42
N TYR A 143 -3.65 5.18 19.45
CA TYR A 143 -2.35 4.57 19.67
C TYR A 143 -2.24 3.99 21.08
N TYR A 144 -1.79 2.75 21.16
CA TYR A 144 -1.56 2.04 22.43
C TYR A 144 -0.14 2.31 22.91
N ILE A 145 -0.03 2.89 24.10
CA ILE A 145 1.25 3.25 24.73
C ILE A 145 1.78 2.04 25.50
N GLN A 146 3.01 1.65 25.21
CA GLN A 146 3.76 0.62 25.94
C GLN A 146 4.87 1.27 26.76
N ASP A 147 5.20 0.67 27.91
CA ASP A 147 6.39 1.00 28.70
C ASP A 147 7.63 0.20 28.20
N GLU A 148 8.74 0.36 28.93
CA GLU A 148 10.00 -0.32 28.60
C GLU A 148 9.89 -1.85 28.68
N ASP A 149 8.96 -2.39 29.47
CA ASP A 149 8.68 -3.81 29.62
C ASP A 149 7.63 -4.31 28.61
N SER A 150 7.26 -3.50 27.62
CA SER A 150 6.20 -3.76 26.63
C SER A 150 4.79 -3.93 27.23
N ALA A 151 4.56 -3.51 28.47
CA ALA A 151 3.24 -3.51 29.08
C ALA A 151 2.43 -2.29 28.62
N TYR A 152 1.14 -2.50 28.31
CA TYR A 152 0.26 -1.41 27.91
C TYR A 152 -0.09 -0.53 29.11
N THR A 153 0.32 0.73 29.07
CA THR A 153 0.11 1.71 30.14
C THR A 153 -1.04 2.67 29.86
N GLY A 154 -1.50 2.74 28.60
CA GLY A 154 -2.60 3.61 28.22
C GLY A 154 -2.94 3.57 26.75
N ILE A 155 -3.99 4.32 26.40
CA ILE A 155 -4.42 4.56 25.03
C ILE A 155 -4.40 6.07 24.80
N ASN A 156 -3.73 6.50 23.75
CA ASN A 156 -3.77 7.89 23.30
C ASN A 156 -4.76 8.02 22.15
N GLN A 157 -5.67 8.98 22.24
CA GLN A 157 -6.52 9.41 21.14
C GLN A 157 -6.17 10.85 20.82
N SER A 158 -5.77 11.08 19.57
CA SER A 158 -5.37 12.40 19.08
C SER A 158 -6.15 12.76 17.84
N GLN A 159 -6.45 14.07 17.69
CA GLN A 159 -7.08 14.64 16.51
C GLN A 159 -6.37 15.93 16.14
N CYS A 160 -5.95 16.08 14.89
CA CYS A 160 -5.27 17.28 14.38
C CYS A 160 -5.27 17.32 12.84
N ASP A 161 -4.64 18.32 12.26
CA ASP A 161 -4.56 18.45 10.81
C ASP A 161 -3.55 17.50 10.17
N ILE A 162 -2.44 17.22 10.87
CA ILE A 162 -1.35 16.36 10.39
C ILE A 162 -0.85 15.49 11.53
N ILE A 163 -0.70 14.18 11.26
CA ILE A 163 -0.04 13.22 12.14
C ILE A 163 1.09 12.55 11.36
N ASP A 164 2.30 12.60 11.89
CA ASP A 164 3.45 11.83 11.41
C ASP A 164 3.67 10.63 12.32
N ILE A 165 3.76 9.45 11.73
CA ILE A 165 3.98 8.18 12.41
C ILE A 165 5.23 7.54 11.83
N TYR A 166 6.08 7.03 12.70
CA TYR A 166 7.30 6.30 12.37
C TYR A 166 7.18 4.89 12.93
N PHE A 167 7.51 3.90 12.10
CA PHE A 167 7.52 2.50 12.50
C PHE A 167 8.95 2.07 12.76
N GLU A 168 9.26 1.72 13.99
CA GLU A 168 10.54 1.11 14.32
C GLU A 168 10.42 -0.40 14.13
N ASP A 169 11.31 -0.98 13.31
CA ASP A 169 11.49 -2.41 13.26
C ASP A 169 12.03 -2.84 14.63
N LYS A 170 11.15 -3.28 15.54
CA LYS A 170 11.57 -4.01 16.73
C LYS A 170 12.03 -5.41 16.28
N GLN A 171 13.23 -5.52 15.77
CA GLN A 171 13.98 -6.77 15.87
C GLN A 171 14.35 -6.91 17.35
N LEU A 172 13.61 -7.75 18.04
CA LEU A 172 14.05 -8.29 19.32
C LEU A 172 15.19 -9.25 18.99
N ASP A 173 16.42 -8.87 19.38
CA ASP A 173 17.54 -9.77 19.48
C ASP A 173 17.30 -10.84 20.56
#